data_ad35c40c488d6bb81078093424fa9fbc
#
_entry.id   ad35c40c488d6bb81078093424fa9fbc
#
_cell.length_a   1.000
_cell.length_b   1.000
_cell.length_c   1.000
_cell.angle_alpha   90.00
_cell.angle_beta   90.00
_cell.angle_gamma   90.00
#
_symmetry.space_group_name_H-M   'P 1'
#
loop_
_entity.id
_entity.type
_entity.pdbx_description
1 polymer ?
#
loop_
_entity_poly.entity_id
_entity_poly.type
_entity_poly.pdbx_seq_one_letter_code
_entity_poly.pdbx_strand_id
1 'polypeptide(L)'
;MLHYAYVKNINSNSTYRYAIVFASRAVADEWWHAVSTSAIVKFSDSIRRVNAQFYTHDVGQANAADSLTVNGVATQFLGKVFFTLLDDLGGRQLSIIPPLHFADHISENSFYIRSKVSPYEYWYCPLLSNSNATNLVYVSRTERTRFRVCLAEKGTAGTVMIGSDEIVITVPSLSRSIDVTDSGQVILATAPQSGLKFSDLLSKFTVGPTVYKDGQSLDTRELLYTDDGEKWELA
;
A
#
# COMPACT_ATOMS: atom_id res chain seq x y z
N MET A 1 -14.86 0.74 2.54
CA MET A 1 -14.93 -0.21 3.69
C MET A 1 -14.18 0.42 4.84
N LEU A 2 -14.75 0.44 6.07
CA LEU A 2 -14.08 0.93 7.26
C LEU A 2 -12.81 0.13 7.54
N HIS A 3 -11.79 0.80 8.05
CA HIS A 3 -10.54 0.18 8.47
C HIS A 3 -10.37 0.38 9.97
N TYR A 4 -10.05 -0.70 10.68
CA TYR A 4 -9.90 -0.70 12.12
C TYR A 4 -8.43 -0.89 12.50
N ALA A 5 -7.98 -0.14 13.48
CA ALA A 5 -6.66 -0.28 14.06
C ALA A 5 -6.73 -0.13 15.59
N TYR A 6 -5.62 -0.40 16.21
CA TYR A 6 -5.44 -0.33 17.65
C TYR A 6 -4.18 0.45 17.99
N VAL A 7 -4.24 1.33 19.00
CA VAL A 7 -3.05 1.99 19.55
C VAL A 7 -2.90 1.67 21.02
N LYS A 8 -1.68 1.32 21.41
CA LYS A 8 -1.28 0.95 22.78
C LYS A 8 -0.33 1.99 23.36
N ASN A 9 -0.55 2.37 24.61
CA ASN A 9 0.43 3.13 25.37
C ASN A 9 1.64 2.23 25.71
N ILE A 10 2.86 2.67 25.39
CA ILE A 10 4.09 1.90 25.65
C ILE A 10 4.40 1.79 27.15
N ASN A 11 3.94 2.77 27.95
CA ASN A 11 4.22 2.87 29.38
C ASN A 11 3.13 2.23 30.25
N SER A 12 2.02 1.76 29.67
CA SER A 12 0.92 1.14 30.42
C SER A 12 0.15 0.14 29.57
N ASN A 13 -0.19 -1.00 30.13
CA ASN A 13 -1.02 -1.99 29.49
C ASN A 13 -2.54 -1.75 29.69
N SER A 14 -2.92 -0.81 30.54
CA SER A 14 -4.30 -0.60 30.95
C SER A 14 -4.85 0.79 30.64
N THR A 15 -4.00 1.79 30.39
CA THR A 15 -4.44 3.18 30.20
C THR A 15 -4.08 3.71 28.83
N TYR A 16 -4.91 4.65 28.35
CA TYR A 16 -4.74 5.34 27.05
C TYR A 16 -4.54 4.37 25.87
N ARG A 17 -5.39 3.36 25.84
CA ARG A 17 -5.51 2.43 24.70
C ARG A 17 -6.71 2.83 23.89
N TYR A 18 -6.60 2.79 22.59
CA TYR A 18 -7.73 3.15 21.72
C TYR A 18 -7.94 2.11 20.62
N ALA A 19 -9.21 1.83 20.32
CA ALA A 19 -9.60 1.38 19.00
C ALA A 19 -9.68 2.61 18.09
N ILE A 20 -9.11 2.51 16.90
CA ILE A 20 -9.14 3.56 15.89
C ILE A 20 -10.00 3.07 14.74
N VAL A 21 -10.99 3.86 14.36
CA VAL A 21 -11.81 3.61 13.18
C VAL A 21 -11.49 4.66 12.13
N PHE A 22 -11.05 4.22 10.98
CA PHE A 22 -10.78 5.05 9.82
C PHE A 22 -11.87 4.87 8.76
N ALA A 23 -12.22 5.91 8.03
CA ALA A 23 -13.18 5.85 6.94
C ALA A 23 -12.75 4.86 5.82
N SER A 24 -11.43 4.66 5.65
CA SER A 24 -10.86 3.65 4.75
C SER A 24 -9.42 3.33 5.14
N ARG A 25 -8.83 2.30 4.52
CA ARG A 25 -7.40 2.01 4.65
C ARG A 25 -6.53 3.17 4.13
N ALA A 26 -6.90 3.80 3.03
CA ALA A 26 -6.18 4.96 2.51
C ALA A 26 -6.13 6.11 3.53
N VAL A 27 -7.25 6.39 4.20
CA VAL A 27 -7.30 7.40 5.28
C VAL A 27 -6.37 7.04 6.43
N ALA A 28 -6.23 5.75 6.77
CA ALA A 28 -5.30 5.31 7.82
C ALA A 28 -3.83 5.56 7.43
N ASP A 29 -3.48 5.25 6.19
CA ASP A 29 -2.12 5.47 5.66
C ASP A 29 -1.80 6.97 5.56
N GLU A 30 -2.74 7.80 5.06
CA GLU A 30 -2.62 9.26 4.99
C GLU A 30 -2.54 9.91 6.38
N TRP A 31 -3.36 9.46 7.34
CA TRP A 31 -3.28 9.92 8.72
C TRP A 31 -1.91 9.62 9.33
N TRP A 32 -1.43 8.39 9.15
CA TRP A 32 -0.10 8.02 9.62
C TRP A 32 0.99 8.85 8.97
N HIS A 33 0.91 9.09 7.66
CA HIS A 33 1.84 9.96 6.96
C HIS A 33 1.88 11.35 7.59
N ALA A 34 0.72 11.97 7.83
CA ALA A 34 0.63 13.30 8.46
C ALA A 34 1.22 13.31 9.88
N VAL A 35 0.96 12.29 10.69
CA VAL A 35 1.51 12.18 12.05
C VAL A 35 3.02 12.00 12.03
N SER A 36 3.52 11.08 11.20
CA SER A 36 4.95 10.73 11.16
C SER A 36 5.84 11.81 10.54
N THR A 37 5.27 12.67 9.71
CA THR A 37 5.96 13.80 9.06
C THR A 37 5.65 15.16 9.71
N SER A 38 4.89 15.16 10.80
CA SER A 38 4.53 16.39 11.49
C SER A 38 5.77 17.14 12.01
N ALA A 39 5.81 18.46 11.78
CA ALA A 39 6.83 19.33 12.35
C ALA A 39 6.74 19.43 13.89
N ILE A 40 5.63 18.97 14.48
CA ILE A 40 5.47 18.88 15.94
C ILE A 40 6.12 17.58 16.41
N VAL A 41 7.41 17.65 16.67
CA VAL A 41 8.33 16.54 16.94
C VAL A 41 7.79 15.53 17.97
N LYS A 42 7.08 15.99 19.00
CA LYS A 42 6.51 15.09 20.00
C LYS A 42 5.53 14.06 19.43
N PHE A 43 4.85 14.38 18.31
CA PHE A 43 3.96 13.43 17.65
C PHE A 43 4.73 12.49 16.73
N SER A 44 5.61 13.00 15.87
CA SER A 44 6.41 12.18 14.97
C SER A 44 7.39 11.24 15.69
N ASP A 45 7.85 11.61 16.87
CA ASP A 45 8.80 10.81 17.65
C ASP A 45 8.14 9.80 18.60
N SER A 46 6.97 10.11 19.15
CA SER A 46 6.35 9.28 20.19
C SER A 46 5.31 8.29 19.67
N ILE A 47 4.73 8.54 18.50
CA ILE A 47 3.77 7.63 17.88
C ILE A 47 4.51 6.76 16.86
N ARG A 48 4.33 5.45 16.94
CA ARG A 48 4.97 4.48 16.05
C ARG A 48 3.94 3.57 15.41
N ARG A 49 4.12 3.28 14.14
CA ARG A 49 3.37 2.27 13.43
C ARG A 49 4.14 0.94 13.49
N VAL A 50 3.52 -0.07 14.06
CA VAL A 50 4.06 -1.43 14.09
C VAL A 50 3.64 -2.17 12.81
N ASN A 51 2.39 -2.00 12.42
CA ASN A 51 1.83 -2.46 11.14
C ASN A 51 0.56 -1.64 10.82
N ALA A 52 -0.12 -2.00 9.75
CA ALA A 52 -1.28 -1.28 9.27
C ALA A 52 -2.45 -1.16 10.26
N GLN A 53 -2.52 -2.05 11.24
CA GLN A 53 -3.62 -2.07 12.24
C GLN A 53 -3.11 -1.91 13.67
N PHE A 54 -1.82 -1.75 13.88
CA PHE A 54 -1.27 -1.61 15.22
C PHE A 54 -0.27 -0.47 15.32
N TYR A 55 -0.54 0.41 16.26
CA TYR A 55 0.27 1.56 16.60
C TYR A 55 0.64 1.53 18.07
N THR A 56 1.70 2.24 18.41
CA THR A 56 2.07 2.53 19.81
C THR A 56 2.26 4.02 20.00
N HIS A 57 2.05 4.52 21.20
CA HIS A 57 2.36 5.89 21.56
C HIS A 57 2.95 6.00 22.98
N ASP A 58 3.77 7.02 23.18
CA ASP A 58 4.18 7.46 24.52
C ASP A 58 3.30 8.65 24.92
N VAL A 59 2.28 8.39 25.73
CA VAL A 59 1.32 9.41 26.17
C VAL A 59 1.98 10.51 26.99
N GLY A 60 3.11 10.23 27.63
CA GLY A 60 3.90 11.25 28.34
C GLY A 60 4.43 12.34 27.40
N GLN A 61 4.58 12.05 26.11
CA GLN A 61 5.00 12.99 25.08
C GLN A 61 3.82 13.44 24.24
N ALA A 62 3.09 12.51 23.60
CA ALA A 62 1.91 12.83 22.82
C ALA A 62 0.89 11.68 22.81
N ASN A 63 -0.37 12.03 22.99
CA ASN A 63 -1.46 11.07 22.82
C ASN A 63 -1.89 11.04 21.34
N ALA A 64 -1.99 9.84 20.77
CA ALA A 64 -2.38 9.67 19.37
C ALA A 64 -3.77 10.27 19.06
N ALA A 65 -4.70 10.22 20.01
CA ALA A 65 -6.03 10.81 19.84
C ALA A 65 -5.97 12.35 19.67
N ASP A 66 -5.01 13.02 20.28
CA ASP A 66 -4.85 14.47 20.19
C ASP A 66 -4.34 14.92 18.81
N SER A 67 -3.88 14.00 17.98
CA SER A 67 -3.45 14.31 16.62
C SER A 67 -4.54 14.96 15.76
N LEU A 68 -5.80 14.68 16.07
CA LEU A 68 -6.95 15.25 15.35
C LEU A 68 -7.32 16.69 15.81
N THR A 69 -6.80 17.15 16.95
CA THR A 69 -7.16 18.45 17.54
C THR A 69 -5.97 19.39 17.63
N VAL A 70 -4.75 18.87 17.62
CA VAL A 70 -3.55 19.69 17.61
C VAL A 70 -3.26 20.19 16.20
N ASN A 71 -3.31 21.52 16.02
CA ASN A 71 -3.05 22.14 14.73
C ASN A 71 -1.66 21.78 14.20
N GLY A 72 -1.55 21.49 12.90
CA GLY A 72 -0.28 21.11 12.25
C GLY A 72 0.09 19.64 12.41
N VAL A 73 -0.78 18.79 12.98
CA VAL A 73 -0.56 17.34 13.02
C VAL A 73 -1.45 16.64 11.98
N ALA A 74 -2.72 16.36 12.30
CA ALA A 74 -3.61 15.58 11.45
C ALA A 74 -5.07 16.06 11.54
N THR A 75 -5.30 17.35 11.76
CA THR A 75 -6.64 17.96 11.95
C THR A 75 -7.53 17.81 10.72
N GLN A 76 -6.97 17.66 9.51
CA GLN A 76 -7.69 17.45 8.26
C GLN A 76 -8.43 16.09 8.21
N PHE A 77 -8.13 15.21 9.15
CA PHE A 77 -8.81 13.90 9.26
C PHE A 77 -9.95 13.89 10.28
N LEU A 78 -10.26 15.05 10.89
CA LEU A 78 -11.43 15.17 11.75
C LEU A 78 -12.70 14.79 10.97
N GLY A 79 -13.50 13.86 11.52
CA GLY A 79 -14.66 13.27 10.84
C GLY A 79 -14.35 12.06 9.93
N LYS A 80 -13.08 11.77 9.66
CA LYS A 80 -12.64 10.58 8.91
C LYS A 80 -11.94 9.54 9.78
N VAL A 81 -11.48 9.96 10.95
CA VAL A 81 -10.80 9.12 11.96
C VAL A 81 -11.48 9.29 13.29
N PHE A 82 -11.73 8.20 13.98
CA PHE A 82 -12.39 8.18 15.26
C PHE A 82 -11.61 7.31 16.25
N PHE A 83 -11.32 7.88 17.44
CA PHE A 83 -10.65 7.18 18.54
C PHE A 83 -11.66 6.83 19.62
N THR A 84 -11.72 5.55 19.99
CA THR A 84 -12.52 5.06 21.14
C THR A 84 -11.56 4.61 22.23
N LEU A 85 -11.63 5.25 23.38
CA LEU A 85 -10.85 4.85 24.55
C LEU A 85 -11.31 3.45 25.05
N LEU A 86 -10.34 2.57 25.26
CA LEU A 86 -10.57 1.19 25.69
C LEU A 86 -10.16 0.95 27.16
N ASP A 87 -9.96 2.01 27.91
CA ASP A 87 -9.67 1.89 29.33
C ASP A 87 -10.89 1.33 30.03
N ASP A 88 -10.75 0.16 30.61
CA ASP A 88 -11.75 -0.41 31.49
C ASP A 88 -11.18 -0.63 32.89
N LEU A 89 -12.05 -0.57 33.89
CA LEU A 89 -11.68 -0.78 35.29
C LEU A 89 -11.21 -2.21 35.58
N GLY A 90 -11.40 -3.15 34.68
CA GLY A 90 -11.00 -4.54 34.79
C GLY A 90 -9.64 -4.85 34.18
N GLY A 91 -8.96 -3.87 33.60
CA GLY A 91 -7.63 -4.08 32.99
C GLY A 91 -7.64 -5.04 31.81
N ARG A 92 -8.76 -5.18 31.10
CA ARG A 92 -8.86 -6.06 29.93
C ARG A 92 -7.83 -5.64 28.90
N GLN A 93 -6.99 -6.57 28.54
CA GLN A 93 -6.00 -6.40 27.49
C GLN A 93 -6.57 -6.96 26.19
N LEU A 94 -6.48 -6.20 25.10
CA LEU A 94 -6.57 -6.78 23.77
C LEU A 94 -5.28 -7.59 23.55
N SER A 95 -5.34 -8.86 23.92
CA SER A 95 -4.20 -9.76 23.81
C SER A 95 -4.03 -10.37 22.42
N ILE A 96 -5.03 -10.22 21.56
CA ILE A 96 -5.03 -10.80 20.21
C ILE A 96 -5.42 -9.71 19.23
N ILE A 97 -4.50 -9.34 18.37
CA ILE A 97 -4.77 -8.60 17.16
C ILE A 97 -4.92 -9.67 16.07
N PRO A 98 -6.07 -9.75 15.39
CA PRO A 98 -6.23 -10.72 14.32
C PRO A 98 -5.10 -10.58 13.30
N PRO A 99 -4.57 -11.69 12.76
CA PRO A 99 -3.53 -11.61 11.74
C PRO A 99 -4.09 -10.83 10.54
N LEU A 100 -3.27 -9.90 10.07
CA LEU A 100 -3.62 -9.05 8.94
C LEU A 100 -3.53 -9.82 7.64
N HIS A 101 -4.61 -9.79 6.89
CA HIS A 101 -4.63 -10.23 5.50
C HIS A 101 -4.26 -9.10 4.51
N PHE A 102 -3.75 -7.97 5.01
CA PHE A 102 -3.40 -6.81 4.20
C PHE A 102 -1.88 -6.65 4.14
N ALA A 103 -1.34 -6.56 2.95
CA ALA A 103 0.04 -6.14 2.78
C ALA A 103 0.22 -4.71 3.31
N ASP A 104 1.32 -4.46 3.99
CA ASP A 104 1.68 -3.13 4.41
C ASP A 104 2.33 -2.39 3.24
N HIS A 105 1.76 -1.25 2.83
CA HIS A 105 2.19 -0.48 1.66
C HIS A 105 3.48 0.31 1.96
N ILE A 106 4.53 -0.40 2.31
CA ILE A 106 5.83 0.18 2.65
C ILE A 106 6.70 0.28 1.40
N SER A 107 7.25 1.47 1.16
CA SER A 107 8.20 1.73 0.08
C SER A 107 9.41 0.79 0.17
N GLU A 108 9.85 0.32 -0.98
CA GLU A 108 10.94 -0.62 -1.21
C GLU A 108 10.63 -2.10 -0.85
N ASN A 109 9.44 -2.41 -0.38
CA ASN A 109 9.01 -3.80 -0.23
C ASN A 109 8.65 -4.42 -1.58
N SER A 110 8.68 -5.75 -1.60
CA SER A 110 8.31 -6.54 -2.77
C SER A 110 6.95 -7.19 -2.56
N PHE A 111 6.08 -7.04 -3.55
CA PHE A 111 4.68 -7.45 -3.53
C PHE A 111 4.35 -8.29 -4.77
N TYR A 112 3.33 -9.12 -4.65
CA TYR A 112 2.53 -9.51 -5.79
C TYR A 112 1.46 -8.44 -6.03
N ILE A 113 1.19 -8.09 -7.27
CA ILE A 113 0.09 -7.19 -7.64
C ILE A 113 -1.02 -8.07 -8.17
N ARG A 114 -2.19 -8.03 -7.52
CA ARG A 114 -3.31 -8.90 -7.89
C ARG A 114 -4.62 -8.13 -8.00
N SER A 115 -5.57 -8.67 -8.76
CA SER A 115 -6.94 -8.17 -8.81
C SER A 115 -7.63 -8.32 -7.44
N LYS A 116 -8.49 -7.35 -7.08
CA LYS A 116 -9.29 -7.42 -5.84
C LYS A 116 -10.49 -8.36 -5.94
N VAL A 117 -10.83 -8.79 -7.14
CA VAL A 117 -12.02 -9.60 -7.43
C VAL A 117 -11.59 -11.03 -7.76
N SER A 118 -12.27 -12.00 -7.16
CA SER A 118 -12.08 -13.42 -7.50
C SER A 118 -12.76 -13.75 -8.85
N PRO A 119 -12.14 -14.59 -9.69
CA PRO A 119 -10.87 -15.28 -9.50
C PRO A 119 -9.69 -14.34 -9.57
N TYR A 120 -8.77 -14.44 -8.59
CA TYR A 120 -7.61 -13.55 -8.53
C TYR A 120 -6.70 -13.74 -9.73
N GLU A 121 -6.25 -12.62 -10.28
CA GLU A 121 -5.30 -12.54 -11.38
C GLU A 121 -4.11 -11.70 -10.93
N TYR A 122 -2.92 -12.10 -11.36
CA TYR A 122 -1.66 -11.52 -10.91
C TYR A 122 -0.89 -10.92 -12.08
N TRP A 123 -0.21 -9.82 -11.84
CA TRP A 123 0.77 -9.30 -12.80
C TRP A 123 1.90 -10.29 -12.95
N TYR A 124 2.28 -10.53 -14.20
CA TYR A 124 3.26 -11.53 -14.58
C TYR A 124 4.21 -11.00 -15.66
N CYS A 125 5.51 -11.19 -15.44
CA CYS A 125 6.56 -10.92 -16.41
C CYS A 125 7.24 -12.24 -16.74
N PRO A 126 7.12 -12.76 -17.97
CA PRO A 126 7.89 -13.94 -18.37
C PRO A 126 9.37 -13.66 -18.26
N LEU A 127 10.13 -14.60 -17.72
CA LEU A 127 11.59 -14.48 -17.67
C LEU A 127 12.12 -14.37 -19.11
N LEU A 128 12.96 -13.36 -19.36
CA LEU A 128 13.55 -13.07 -20.68
C LEU A 128 14.59 -14.13 -21.13
N SER A 129 14.35 -15.40 -20.86
CA SER A 129 15.29 -16.49 -21.16
C SER A 129 15.38 -16.86 -22.64
N ASN A 130 14.48 -16.35 -23.47
CA ASN A 130 14.45 -16.64 -24.92
C ASN A 130 14.51 -15.34 -25.73
N SER A 131 15.23 -15.39 -26.85
CA SER A 131 15.43 -14.28 -27.81
C SER A 131 14.14 -13.68 -28.41
N ASN A 132 12.98 -14.27 -28.13
CA ASN A 132 11.65 -13.80 -28.53
C ASN A 132 10.80 -13.31 -27.36
N ALA A 133 11.39 -13.07 -26.18
CA ALA A 133 10.64 -12.57 -25.04
C ALA A 133 10.21 -11.12 -25.30
N THR A 134 8.92 -10.90 -25.28
CA THR A 134 8.35 -9.55 -25.35
C THR A 134 8.63 -8.81 -24.04
N ASN A 135 8.87 -7.52 -24.12
CA ASN A 135 8.99 -6.68 -22.91
C ASN A 135 7.63 -6.40 -22.27
N LEU A 136 6.56 -7.05 -22.71
CA LEU A 136 5.20 -6.82 -22.21
C LEU A 136 5.01 -7.41 -20.82
N VAL A 137 4.19 -6.75 -20.04
CA VAL A 137 3.67 -7.25 -18.77
C VAL A 137 2.30 -7.88 -19.03
N TYR A 138 2.07 -9.00 -18.43
CA TYR A 138 0.87 -9.80 -18.59
C TYR A 138 0.10 -9.94 -17.28
N VAL A 139 -1.11 -10.47 -17.39
CA VAL A 139 -1.94 -10.91 -16.27
C VAL A 139 -2.17 -12.40 -16.40
N SER A 140 -2.00 -13.16 -15.33
CA SER A 140 -2.19 -14.61 -15.27
C SER A 140 -2.86 -15.04 -13.97
N ARG A 141 -3.58 -16.17 -14.01
CA ARG A 141 -4.15 -16.83 -12.84
C ARG A 141 -3.19 -17.80 -12.19
N THR A 142 -2.28 -18.34 -12.98
CA THR A 142 -1.35 -19.40 -12.58
C THR A 142 0.05 -18.88 -12.30
N GLU A 143 0.49 -17.88 -13.07
CA GLU A 143 1.82 -17.29 -12.97
C GLU A 143 1.79 -15.94 -12.26
N ARG A 144 2.86 -15.59 -11.55
CA ARG A 144 2.98 -14.33 -10.85
C ARG A 144 4.43 -13.88 -10.72
N THR A 145 4.66 -12.58 -10.78
CA THR A 145 5.97 -11.97 -10.57
C THR A 145 5.94 -11.09 -9.32
N ARG A 146 7.03 -11.08 -8.57
CA ARG A 146 7.23 -10.13 -7.49
C ARG A 146 7.77 -8.82 -8.02
N PHE A 147 7.09 -7.74 -7.69
CA PHE A 147 7.47 -6.38 -8.00
C PHE A 147 7.92 -5.66 -6.75
N ARG A 148 8.99 -4.91 -6.83
CA ARG A 148 9.38 -3.94 -5.81
C ARG A 148 8.70 -2.62 -6.13
N VAL A 149 7.97 -2.06 -5.18
CA VAL A 149 7.28 -0.77 -5.31
C VAL A 149 7.97 0.23 -4.40
N CYS A 150 8.45 1.33 -4.97
CA CYS A 150 9.20 2.36 -4.25
C CYS A 150 8.56 3.71 -4.50
N LEU A 151 8.70 4.63 -3.55
CA LEU A 151 8.51 6.05 -3.83
C LEU A 151 9.54 6.52 -4.86
N ALA A 152 9.13 7.43 -5.76
CA ALA A 152 10.04 7.99 -6.77
C ALA A 152 11.15 8.83 -6.13
N GLU A 153 10.87 9.43 -4.99
CA GLU A 153 11.85 10.15 -4.19
C GLU A 153 12.83 9.18 -3.51
N LYS A 154 14.12 9.49 -3.60
CA LYS A 154 15.17 8.65 -3.02
C LYS A 154 15.22 8.75 -1.49
N GLY A 155 15.60 7.66 -0.84
CA GLY A 155 15.84 7.63 0.61
C GLY A 155 14.57 7.40 1.45
N THR A 156 13.50 6.92 0.83
CA THR A 156 12.18 6.71 1.46
C THR A 156 11.91 5.27 1.89
N ALA A 157 12.96 4.45 2.03
CA ALA A 157 12.80 3.07 2.51
C ALA A 157 12.06 3.04 3.87
N GLY A 158 11.08 2.15 3.99
CA GLY A 158 10.27 2.04 5.19
C GLY A 158 9.12 3.04 5.32
N THR A 159 9.00 4.01 4.40
CA THR A 159 7.89 4.97 4.38
C THR A 159 6.63 4.32 3.82
N VAL A 160 5.48 4.65 4.43
CA VAL A 160 4.16 4.22 3.93
C VAL A 160 3.81 5.02 2.69
N MET A 161 3.47 4.32 1.61
CA MET A 161 2.99 4.91 0.37
C MET A 161 1.52 5.28 0.48
N ILE A 162 1.16 6.49 0.05
CA ILE A 162 -0.21 6.99 -0.03
C ILE A 162 -0.62 7.27 -1.47
N GLY A 163 -1.92 7.39 -1.73
CA GLY A 163 -2.45 7.48 -3.10
C GLY A 163 -1.87 8.57 -3.98
N SER A 164 -1.48 9.71 -3.39
CA SER A 164 -0.89 10.86 -4.10
C SER A 164 0.59 10.70 -4.44
N ASP A 165 1.28 9.74 -3.83
CA ASP A 165 2.72 9.59 -3.99
C ASP A 165 3.07 9.08 -5.38
N GLU A 166 4.11 9.65 -5.96
CA GLU A 166 4.73 9.09 -7.16
C GLU A 166 5.54 7.86 -6.80
N ILE A 167 5.34 6.80 -7.58
CA ILE A 167 5.97 5.51 -7.36
C ILE A 167 6.73 5.01 -8.58
N VAL A 168 7.71 4.15 -8.31
CA VAL A 168 8.42 3.35 -9.31
C VAL A 168 8.17 1.88 -9.01
N ILE A 169 7.77 1.13 -10.02
CA ILE A 169 7.56 -0.31 -9.94
C ILE A 169 8.69 -1.00 -10.71
N THR A 170 9.41 -1.89 -10.06
CA THR A 170 10.54 -2.60 -10.65
C THR A 170 10.38 -4.11 -10.54
N VAL A 171 10.98 -4.83 -11.47
CA VAL A 171 11.20 -6.28 -11.39
C VAL A 171 12.66 -6.52 -11.04
N PRO A 172 13.00 -6.76 -9.77
CA PRO A 172 14.40 -6.83 -9.31
C PRO A 172 15.22 -7.91 -10.04
N SER A 173 14.61 -9.05 -10.35
CA SER A 173 15.26 -10.18 -11.06
C SER A 173 15.67 -9.83 -12.48
N LEU A 174 15.06 -8.81 -13.09
CA LEU A 174 15.33 -8.39 -14.47
C LEU A 174 16.05 -7.03 -14.55
N SER A 175 16.20 -6.34 -13.42
CA SER A 175 16.72 -4.95 -13.35
C SER A 175 15.97 -4.02 -14.33
N ARG A 176 14.64 -4.19 -14.41
CA ARG A 176 13.75 -3.43 -15.29
C ARG A 176 12.65 -2.78 -14.48
N SER A 177 12.13 -1.69 -15.00
CA SER A 177 11.01 -0.94 -14.43
C SER A 177 9.77 -1.05 -15.31
N ILE A 178 8.61 -0.85 -14.72
CA ILE A 178 7.36 -0.71 -15.46
C ILE A 178 7.34 0.65 -16.14
N ASP A 179 6.92 0.63 -17.40
CA ASP A 179 6.65 1.79 -18.23
C ASP A 179 5.35 1.57 -19.01
N VAL A 180 4.76 2.65 -19.52
CA VAL A 180 3.51 2.62 -20.29
C VAL A 180 3.75 3.28 -21.64
N THR A 181 3.43 2.57 -22.71
CA THR A 181 3.52 3.12 -24.08
C THR A 181 2.38 4.09 -24.36
N ASP A 182 2.50 4.88 -25.42
CA ASP A 182 1.45 5.79 -25.88
C ASP A 182 0.14 5.05 -26.23
N SER A 183 0.21 3.75 -26.56
CA SER A 183 -0.96 2.90 -26.80
C SER A 183 -1.56 2.29 -25.53
N GLY A 184 -1.02 2.59 -24.35
CA GLY A 184 -1.48 2.05 -23.08
C GLY A 184 -0.94 0.66 -22.74
N GLN A 185 -0.05 0.08 -23.56
CA GLN A 185 0.57 -1.21 -23.23
C GLN A 185 1.57 -1.05 -22.08
N VAL A 186 1.55 -1.97 -21.13
CA VAL A 186 2.47 -1.99 -19.99
C VAL A 186 3.68 -2.83 -20.35
N ILE A 187 4.84 -2.22 -20.27
CA ILE A 187 6.11 -2.81 -20.69
C ILE A 187 7.18 -2.78 -19.59
N LEU A 188 8.22 -3.58 -19.78
CA LEU A 188 9.46 -3.52 -19.00
C LEU A 188 10.48 -2.64 -19.75
N ALA A 189 10.88 -1.54 -19.12
CA ALA A 189 11.86 -0.59 -19.67
C ALA A 189 13.09 -0.46 -18.76
N THR A 190 14.15 0.18 -19.27
CA THR A 190 15.34 0.51 -18.48
C THR A 190 15.12 1.73 -17.59
N ALA A 191 14.24 2.64 -18.01
CA ALA A 191 13.78 3.78 -17.23
C ALA A 191 12.35 3.54 -16.73
N PRO A 192 12.00 3.99 -15.52
CA PRO A 192 10.65 3.89 -15.01
C PRO A 192 9.71 4.90 -15.67
N GLN A 193 8.41 4.57 -15.69
CA GLN A 193 7.35 5.54 -15.96
C GLN A 193 7.48 6.72 -15.00
N SER A 194 7.50 7.93 -15.52
CA SER A 194 7.44 9.15 -14.70
C SER A 194 5.99 9.52 -14.37
N GLY A 195 5.77 10.08 -13.19
CA GLY A 195 4.46 10.58 -12.76
C GLY A 195 3.40 9.50 -12.45
N LEU A 196 3.77 8.22 -12.39
CA LEU A 196 2.87 7.14 -11.96
C LEU A 196 2.59 7.30 -10.47
N LYS A 197 1.33 7.45 -10.09
CA LYS A 197 0.91 7.55 -8.69
C LYS A 197 0.55 6.20 -8.11
N PHE A 198 0.67 6.08 -6.79
CA PHE A 198 0.23 4.86 -6.09
C PHE A 198 -1.27 4.60 -6.27
N SER A 199 -2.11 5.64 -6.33
CA SER A 199 -3.53 5.51 -6.69
C SER A 199 -3.74 4.95 -8.10
N ASP A 200 -2.86 5.28 -9.05
CA ASP A 200 -2.96 4.79 -10.42
C ASP A 200 -2.70 3.28 -10.49
N LEU A 201 -1.69 2.78 -9.72
CA LEU A 201 -1.46 1.36 -9.57
C LEU A 201 -2.71 0.61 -9.12
N LEU A 202 -3.49 1.22 -8.23
CA LEU A 202 -4.66 0.58 -7.62
C LEU A 202 -5.93 0.63 -8.50
N SER A 203 -5.97 1.44 -9.57
CA SER A 203 -7.23 1.71 -10.29
C SER A 203 -7.13 2.03 -11.78
N LYS A 204 -5.92 2.19 -12.33
CA LYS A 204 -5.76 2.57 -13.75
C LYS A 204 -5.18 1.47 -14.65
N PHE A 205 -5.15 0.25 -14.19
CA PHE A 205 -4.71 -0.89 -15.00
C PHE A 205 -5.88 -1.82 -15.24
N THR A 206 -5.93 -2.40 -16.42
CA THR A 206 -6.99 -3.34 -16.82
C THR A 206 -6.42 -4.53 -17.56
N VAL A 207 -7.23 -5.59 -17.61
CA VAL A 207 -6.89 -6.82 -18.32
C VAL A 207 -7.26 -6.68 -19.77
N GLY A 208 -6.28 -6.78 -20.63
CA GLY A 208 -6.41 -6.72 -22.08
C GLY A 208 -6.74 -8.06 -22.74
N PRO A 209 -6.54 -8.16 -24.06
CA PRO A 209 -6.82 -9.37 -24.81
C PRO A 209 -6.02 -10.58 -24.35
N THR A 210 -6.58 -11.77 -24.58
CA THR A 210 -5.90 -13.04 -24.38
C THR A 210 -4.73 -13.18 -25.36
N VAL A 211 -3.60 -13.63 -24.86
CA VAL A 211 -2.41 -13.87 -25.67
C VAL A 211 -2.51 -15.27 -26.29
N TYR A 212 -2.27 -15.34 -27.58
CA TYR A 212 -2.23 -16.61 -28.33
C TYR A 212 -0.80 -16.88 -28.81
N LYS A 213 -0.35 -18.11 -28.67
CA LYS A 213 0.89 -18.59 -29.24
C LYS A 213 0.61 -19.85 -30.05
N ASP A 214 1.04 -19.84 -31.32
CA ASP A 214 0.84 -20.98 -32.25
C ASP A 214 -0.63 -21.42 -32.36
N GLY A 215 -1.57 -20.45 -32.25
CA GLY A 215 -3.02 -20.71 -32.30
C GLY A 215 -3.63 -21.26 -31.00
N GLN A 216 -2.83 -21.49 -29.97
CA GLN A 216 -3.30 -21.90 -28.65
C GLN A 216 -3.41 -20.69 -27.71
N SER A 217 -4.51 -20.61 -26.99
CA SER A 217 -4.69 -19.62 -25.92
C SER A 217 -3.70 -19.93 -24.79
N LEU A 218 -2.86 -18.95 -24.48
CA LEU A 218 -2.11 -18.97 -23.23
C LEU A 218 -3.05 -18.51 -22.10
N ASP A 219 -2.85 -19.05 -20.89
CA ASP A 219 -3.58 -18.56 -19.69
C ASP A 219 -3.00 -17.21 -19.20
N THR A 220 -2.69 -16.36 -20.18
CA THR A 220 -2.14 -15.01 -19.98
C THR A 220 -2.86 -14.02 -20.85
N ARG A 221 -3.05 -12.82 -20.32
CA ARG A 221 -3.65 -11.68 -21.02
C ARG A 221 -2.72 -10.48 -20.90
N GLU A 222 -2.79 -9.56 -21.84
CA GLU A 222 -2.01 -8.33 -21.75
C GLU A 222 -2.47 -7.48 -20.58
N LEU A 223 -1.55 -6.76 -19.95
CA LEU A 223 -1.85 -5.71 -19.00
C LEU A 223 -1.85 -4.37 -19.72
N LEU A 224 -2.92 -3.61 -19.58
CA LEU A 224 -3.09 -2.30 -20.18
C LEU A 224 -3.29 -1.22 -19.13
N TYR A 225 -2.84 -0.01 -19.42
CA TYR A 225 -3.10 1.19 -18.63
C TYR A 225 -4.24 1.99 -19.26
N THR A 226 -5.19 2.43 -18.44
CA THR A 226 -6.39 3.16 -18.86
C THR A 226 -6.93 4.03 -17.73
N ASP A 227 -7.71 5.05 -18.03
CA ASP A 227 -8.32 5.90 -17.01
C ASP A 227 -9.41 5.18 -16.19
N ASP A 228 -10.09 4.21 -16.79
CA ASP A 228 -11.14 3.39 -16.16
C ASP A 228 -10.66 1.95 -15.97
N GLY A 229 -9.64 1.76 -15.15
CA GLY A 229 -9.07 0.45 -14.88
C GLY A 229 -9.82 -0.36 -13.82
N GLU A 230 -9.36 -1.58 -13.63
CA GLU A 230 -9.84 -2.49 -12.59
C GLU A 230 -9.19 -2.16 -11.23
N LYS A 231 -9.74 -2.75 -10.16
CA LYS A 231 -9.18 -2.57 -8.81
C LYS A 231 -8.10 -3.60 -8.55
N TRP A 232 -6.90 -3.12 -8.29
CA TRP A 232 -5.73 -3.92 -7.92
C TRP A 232 -5.35 -3.73 -6.45
N GLU A 233 -4.57 -4.64 -5.92
CA GLU A 233 -4.00 -4.55 -4.58
C GLU A 233 -2.60 -5.15 -4.53
N LEU A 234 -1.81 -4.69 -3.57
CA LEU A 234 -0.54 -5.29 -3.18
C LEU A 234 -0.79 -6.46 -2.21
N ALA A 235 -0.18 -7.62 -2.47
CA ALA A 235 -0.38 -8.85 -1.71
C ALA A 235 0.97 -9.54 -1.37
#